data_82a9322c138a39423f4d8d64cfaf2cb8
#
_entry.id   82a9322c138a39423f4d8d64cfaf2cb8
#
_cell.length_a   1.000
_cell.length_b   1.000
_cell.length_c   1.000
_cell.angle_alpha   90.00
_cell.angle_beta   90.00
_cell.angle_gamma   90.00
#
_symmetry.space_group_name_H-M   'P 1'
#
loop_
_entity.id
_entity.type
_entity.pdbx_description
1 polymer ?
#
loop_
_entity_poly.entity_id
_entity_poly.type
_entity_poly.pdbx_seq_one_letter_code
_entity_poly.pdbx_strand_id
1 'polypeptide(L)'
;LGRPVEWVLKDDQSKPELARTLYEQLVTTEKVDLLIGPYGTAAILAAMGVAQRYGKFIPHHSFGIPNLAKYEMQFQAGGVAGDPDNVWPNLVFDAMAASPTPPKTIAIAASKFPSLHYISLNAREIAKKRGLQEVAFLEYEFGTRDFGPIASRIKDANPDFLWVGAGGIDPVLMLDAMKRINYQPKLQFHMFPAPGPMMKLPESRNSFALTNFEAHAPYTNNARAAAFVKAFAERAVKANLPYPAVDLQSAISYACWQVIEAAVEGARSIDDKAIAQWLRANTVNAIIGPLRWSGPNNYVSGSDLYKVKQLQDGNWVVVWPRESAAPGAQIRGA
;
A
#
# COMPACT_ATOMS: atom_id res chain seq x y z
N LEU A 1 28.40 -4.76 5.86
CA LEU A 1 29.72 -4.33 6.29
C LEU A 1 30.19 -5.01 7.59
N GLY A 2 29.51 -6.07 8.05
CA GLY A 2 29.89 -6.83 9.26
C GLY A 2 29.66 -6.09 10.59
N ARG A 3 28.95 -4.96 10.59
CA ARG A 3 28.57 -4.23 11.81
C ARG A 3 27.17 -4.63 12.28
N PRO A 4 26.92 -4.68 13.61
CA PRO A 4 25.58 -4.89 14.14
C PRO A 4 24.69 -3.70 13.79
N VAL A 5 23.37 -3.95 13.70
CA VAL A 5 22.37 -2.91 13.55
C VAL A 5 21.74 -2.64 14.91
N GLU A 6 21.79 -1.41 15.35
CA GLU A 6 21.12 -0.90 16.54
C GLU A 6 19.91 -0.05 16.13
N TRP A 7 18.79 -0.22 16.82
CA TRP A 7 17.54 0.41 16.48
C TRP A 7 17.19 1.53 17.43
N VAL A 8 16.93 2.71 16.89
CA VAL A 8 16.36 3.82 17.63
C VAL A 8 14.91 4.01 17.12
N LEU A 9 13.95 3.53 17.88
CA LEU A 9 12.53 3.58 17.53
C LEU A 9 11.82 4.72 18.27
N LYS A 10 11.02 5.48 17.54
CA LYS A 10 10.17 6.55 18.05
C LYS A 10 8.75 6.36 17.52
N ASP A 11 7.75 6.74 18.29
CA ASP A 11 6.34 6.70 17.91
C ASP A 11 5.84 8.11 17.59
N ASP A 12 5.48 8.35 16.34
CA ASP A 12 4.93 9.63 15.88
C ASP A 12 3.43 9.78 16.13
N GLN A 13 2.79 8.76 16.68
CA GLN A 13 1.35 8.75 16.97
C GLN A 13 0.49 9.14 15.75
N SER A 14 0.97 8.88 14.55
CA SER A 14 0.35 9.30 13.28
C SER A 14 0.15 10.82 13.14
N LYS A 15 1.01 11.62 13.80
CA LYS A 15 0.99 13.09 13.76
C LYS A 15 2.20 13.62 12.98
N PRO A 16 2.02 14.26 11.81
CA PRO A 16 3.13 14.72 10.98
C PRO A 16 4.07 15.73 11.68
N GLU A 17 3.52 16.58 12.55
CA GLU A 17 4.32 17.54 13.33
C GLU A 17 5.21 16.84 14.35
N LEU A 18 4.70 15.77 14.97
CA LEU A 18 5.50 14.95 15.89
C LEU A 18 6.56 14.16 15.11
N ALA A 19 6.20 13.60 13.95
CA ALA A 19 7.17 12.95 13.06
C ALA A 19 8.34 13.88 12.75
N ARG A 20 8.08 15.14 12.35
CA ARG A 20 9.14 16.13 12.11
C ARG A 20 10.05 16.32 13.32
N THR A 21 9.48 16.50 14.50
CA THR A 21 10.22 16.71 15.75
C THR A 21 11.10 15.50 16.07
N LEU A 22 10.55 14.29 15.95
CA LEU A 22 11.28 13.05 16.23
C LEU A 22 12.41 12.80 15.22
N TYR A 23 12.22 13.09 13.94
CA TYR A 23 13.30 13.00 12.96
C TYR A 23 14.41 14.02 13.19
N GLU A 24 14.07 15.24 13.63
CA GLU A 24 15.05 16.22 14.08
C GLU A 24 15.89 15.65 15.24
N GLN A 25 15.26 15.03 16.25
CA GLN A 25 15.94 14.40 17.38
C GLN A 25 16.83 13.23 16.93
N LEU A 26 16.33 12.35 16.04
CA LEU A 26 17.10 11.22 15.50
C LEU A 26 18.41 11.70 14.86
N VAL A 27 18.39 12.80 14.13
CA VAL A 27 19.57 13.33 13.44
C VAL A 27 20.49 14.11 14.40
N THR A 28 19.94 14.99 15.24
CA THR A 28 20.74 15.96 15.99
C THR A 28 21.16 15.46 17.37
N THR A 29 20.30 14.71 18.05
CA THR A 29 20.51 14.24 19.43
C THR A 29 20.98 12.80 19.47
N GLU A 30 20.23 11.90 18.81
CA GLU A 30 20.58 10.46 18.77
C GLU A 30 21.71 10.19 17.78
N LYS A 31 21.92 11.08 16.79
CA LYS A 31 22.99 11.01 15.77
C LYS A 31 23.00 9.68 15.02
N VAL A 32 21.82 9.21 14.63
CA VAL A 32 21.69 7.94 13.90
C VAL A 32 22.42 8.01 12.56
N ASP A 33 23.06 6.92 12.17
CA ASP A 33 23.77 6.83 10.89
C ASP A 33 22.79 6.89 9.71
N LEU A 34 21.71 6.12 9.77
CA LEU A 34 20.75 5.97 8.68
C LEU A 34 19.31 6.21 9.18
N LEU A 35 18.47 6.75 8.30
CA LEU A 35 17.05 6.93 8.54
C LEU A 35 16.22 5.91 7.76
N ILE A 36 15.04 5.59 8.27
CA ILE A 36 13.96 4.96 7.54
C ILE A 36 12.69 5.78 7.74
N GLY A 37 11.92 6.01 6.68
CA GLY A 37 10.75 6.89 6.72
C GLY A 37 9.60 6.33 7.56
N PRO A 38 8.74 7.21 8.09
CA PRO A 38 7.53 6.83 8.82
C PRO A 38 6.45 6.30 7.89
N TYR A 39 5.27 6.01 8.42
CA TYR A 39 4.12 5.58 7.63
C TYR A 39 3.25 6.78 7.20
N GLY A 40 2.81 6.78 5.94
CA GLY A 40 1.85 7.72 5.39
C GLY A 40 2.45 9.00 4.81
N THR A 41 1.84 9.49 3.74
CA THR A 41 2.35 10.61 2.91
C THR A 41 2.70 11.85 3.73
N ALA A 42 1.83 12.29 4.64
CA ALA A 42 2.05 13.52 5.41
C ALA A 42 3.24 13.41 6.38
N ALA A 43 3.35 12.29 7.09
CA ALA A 43 4.47 12.04 8.00
C ALA A 43 5.79 11.86 7.23
N ILE A 44 5.76 11.18 6.08
CA ILE A 44 6.94 11.03 5.21
C ILE A 44 7.41 12.39 4.66
N LEU A 45 6.50 13.26 4.24
CA LEU A 45 6.86 14.63 3.82
C LEU A 45 7.52 15.42 4.94
N ALA A 46 7.00 15.32 6.16
CA ALA A 46 7.58 15.97 7.33
C ALA A 46 9.00 15.45 7.62
N ALA A 47 9.19 14.13 7.61
CA ALA A 47 10.49 13.49 7.79
C ALA A 47 11.46 13.82 6.63
N MET A 48 10.97 13.83 5.40
CA MET A 48 11.75 14.17 4.20
C MET A 48 12.29 15.60 4.26
N GLY A 49 11.51 16.56 4.77
CA GLY A 49 11.97 17.94 4.99
C GLY A 49 13.13 18.02 5.97
N VAL A 50 13.13 17.19 7.02
CA VAL A 50 14.27 17.08 7.95
C VAL A 50 15.45 16.41 7.27
N ALA A 51 15.23 15.27 6.59
CA ALA A 51 16.29 14.57 5.86
C ALA A 51 16.97 15.49 4.84
N GLN A 52 16.21 16.29 4.10
CA GLN A 52 16.75 17.27 3.14
C GLN A 52 17.61 18.34 3.81
N ARG A 53 17.18 18.86 4.96
CA ARG A 53 17.92 19.89 5.72
C ARG A 53 19.29 19.39 6.17
N TYR A 54 19.38 18.13 6.57
CA TYR A 54 20.59 17.52 7.09
C TYR A 54 21.36 16.66 6.06
N GLY A 55 20.90 16.62 4.82
CA GLY A 55 21.55 15.83 3.77
C GLY A 55 21.51 14.32 4.03
N LYS A 56 20.44 13.82 4.66
CA LYS A 56 20.28 12.40 5.03
C LYS A 56 19.56 11.61 3.93
N PHE A 57 20.04 10.44 3.62
CA PHE A 57 19.31 9.44 2.86
C PHE A 57 18.06 8.99 3.64
N ILE A 58 16.92 8.89 2.96
CA ILE A 58 15.68 8.43 3.58
C ILE A 58 14.89 7.50 2.63
N PRO A 59 14.97 6.19 2.80
CA PRO A 59 14.06 5.26 2.15
C PRO A 59 12.73 5.24 2.89
N HIS A 60 11.64 5.03 2.16
CA HIS A 60 10.29 4.95 2.71
C HIS A 60 9.41 4.04 1.88
N HIS A 61 8.21 3.66 2.35
CA HIS A 61 7.43 2.60 1.71
C HIS A 61 5.92 2.88 1.56
N SER A 62 5.40 4.00 2.04
CA SER A 62 3.96 4.24 2.06
C SER A 62 3.57 5.64 1.55
N PHE A 63 4.26 6.09 0.50
CA PHE A 63 4.06 7.42 -0.07
C PHE A 63 3.15 7.37 -1.30
N GLY A 64 1.93 7.87 -1.19
CA GLY A 64 0.90 7.75 -2.22
C GLY A 64 0.70 8.97 -3.13
N ILE A 65 1.55 10.01 -3.03
CA ILE A 65 1.51 11.22 -3.88
C ILE A 65 2.93 11.54 -4.38
N PRO A 66 3.48 10.72 -5.30
CA PRO A 66 4.91 10.76 -5.65
C PRO A 66 5.40 12.10 -6.21
N ASN A 67 4.57 12.87 -6.87
CA ASN A 67 4.95 14.19 -7.40
C ASN A 67 5.26 15.20 -6.29
N LEU A 68 4.96 14.92 -5.03
CA LEU A 68 5.39 15.70 -3.87
C LEU A 68 6.78 15.30 -3.34
N ALA A 69 7.29 14.14 -3.73
CA ALA A 69 8.59 13.62 -3.29
C ALA A 69 9.73 14.24 -4.09
N LYS A 70 10.09 15.49 -3.79
CA LYS A 70 11.06 16.27 -4.57
C LYS A 70 12.49 16.21 -4.05
N TYR A 71 12.73 15.53 -2.93
CA TYR A 71 14.06 15.39 -2.35
C TYR A 71 14.87 14.30 -3.07
N GLU A 72 16.06 14.66 -3.55
CA GLU A 72 16.88 13.77 -4.38
C GLU A 72 17.43 12.51 -3.67
N MET A 73 17.54 12.51 -2.33
CA MET A 73 18.00 11.36 -1.56
C MET A 73 16.87 10.64 -0.83
N GLN A 74 15.63 10.82 -1.27
CA GLN A 74 14.51 9.97 -0.86
C GLN A 74 14.34 8.81 -1.86
N PHE A 75 14.02 7.63 -1.38
CA PHE A 75 13.84 6.45 -2.20
C PHE A 75 12.62 5.66 -1.74
N GLN A 76 11.65 5.52 -2.62
CA GLN A 76 10.45 4.76 -2.30
C GLN A 76 10.67 3.27 -2.54
N ALA A 77 10.45 2.45 -1.51
CA ALA A 77 10.54 0.99 -1.58
C ALA A 77 9.13 0.39 -1.63
N GLY A 78 8.71 -0.06 -2.80
CA GLY A 78 7.44 -0.73 -2.97
C GLY A 78 6.21 0.15 -2.87
N GLY A 79 6.38 1.42 -3.02
CA GLY A 79 5.29 2.36 -3.20
C GLY A 79 4.79 2.35 -4.63
N VAL A 80 4.26 3.44 -5.05
CA VAL A 80 3.63 3.62 -6.32
C VAL A 80 4.64 3.51 -7.46
N ALA A 81 4.44 2.58 -8.35
CA ALA A 81 5.21 2.53 -9.59
C ALA A 81 4.91 3.77 -10.44
N GLY A 82 5.93 4.51 -10.78
CA GLY A 82 6.05 5.60 -11.73
C GLY A 82 4.93 6.63 -11.85
N ASP A 83 3.70 6.20 -11.98
CA ASP A 83 2.51 7.04 -12.14
C ASP A 83 1.34 6.46 -11.35
N PRO A 84 1.20 6.84 -10.07
CA PRO A 84 0.13 6.36 -9.20
C PRO A 84 -1.25 6.78 -9.66
N ASP A 85 -1.32 7.87 -10.39
CA ASP A 85 -2.56 8.45 -10.85
C ASP A 85 -3.26 7.51 -11.82
N ASN A 86 -2.47 6.76 -12.57
CA ASN A 86 -2.98 5.91 -13.62
C ASN A 86 -2.77 4.41 -13.36
N VAL A 87 -1.66 4.01 -12.77
CA VAL A 87 -1.31 2.59 -12.61
C VAL A 87 -2.31 1.83 -11.74
N TRP A 88 -2.57 2.30 -10.53
CA TRP A 88 -3.43 1.56 -9.60
C TRP A 88 -4.90 1.53 -10.02
N PRO A 89 -5.53 2.65 -10.36
CA PRO A 89 -6.90 2.60 -10.84
C PRO A 89 -7.04 1.78 -12.12
N ASN A 90 -6.12 1.90 -13.07
CA ASN A 90 -6.17 1.11 -14.30
C ASN A 90 -6.06 -0.39 -14.01
N LEU A 91 -5.14 -0.82 -13.14
CA LEU A 91 -4.97 -2.21 -12.74
C LEU A 91 -6.26 -2.79 -12.16
N VAL A 92 -6.94 -2.03 -11.27
CA VAL A 92 -8.21 -2.43 -10.67
C VAL A 92 -9.32 -2.52 -11.73
N PHE A 93 -9.44 -1.52 -12.58
CA PHE A 93 -10.47 -1.52 -13.65
C PHE A 93 -10.21 -2.61 -14.69
N ASP A 94 -8.96 -2.96 -14.98
CA ASP A 94 -8.63 -4.10 -15.85
C ASP A 94 -9.10 -5.42 -15.22
N ALA A 95 -8.88 -5.60 -13.91
CA ALA A 95 -9.38 -6.75 -13.18
C ALA A 95 -10.93 -6.80 -13.18
N MET A 96 -11.59 -5.64 -13.00
CA MET A 96 -13.05 -5.56 -13.04
C MET A 96 -13.61 -5.85 -14.44
N ALA A 97 -12.95 -5.37 -15.49
CA ALA A 97 -13.32 -5.68 -16.87
C ALA A 97 -13.16 -7.17 -17.22
N ALA A 98 -12.21 -7.85 -16.56
CA ALA A 98 -11.99 -9.29 -16.70
C ALA A 98 -12.89 -10.16 -15.79
N SER A 99 -13.75 -9.55 -14.98
CA SER A 99 -14.69 -10.27 -14.12
C SER A 99 -15.78 -10.97 -14.95
N PRO A 100 -16.42 -12.04 -14.43
CA PRO A 100 -17.50 -12.72 -15.14
C PRO A 100 -18.67 -11.80 -15.54
N THR A 101 -18.88 -10.74 -14.79
CA THR A 101 -19.91 -9.72 -15.06
C THR A 101 -19.27 -8.34 -14.95
N PRO A 102 -18.68 -7.80 -16.04
CA PRO A 102 -18.07 -6.48 -16.02
C PRO A 102 -19.05 -5.38 -15.58
N PRO A 103 -18.66 -4.48 -14.68
CA PRO A 103 -19.55 -3.43 -14.18
C PRO A 103 -19.81 -2.35 -15.24
N LYS A 104 -21.00 -1.74 -15.19
CA LYS A 104 -21.39 -0.59 -16.00
C LYS A 104 -21.53 0.68 -15.18
N THR A 105 -21.84 0.54 -13.90
CA THR A 105 -22.02 1.65 -12.96
C THR A 105 -21.01 1.56 -11.82
N ILE A 106 -20.60 2.71 -11.31
CA ILE A 106 -19.64 2.82 -10.20
C ILE A 106 -20.13 3.81 -9.14
N ALA A 107 -20.02 3.43 -7.88
CA ALA A 107 -19.99 4.36 -6.77
C ALA A 107 -18.59 4.41 -6.15
N ILE A 108 -18.18 5.59 -5.72
CA ILE A 108 -16.90 5.84 -5.08
C ILE A 108 -17.15 6.39 -3.69
N ALA A 109 -16.62 5.73 -2.67
CA ALA A 109 -16.54 6.23 -1.30
C ALA A 109 -15.07 6.51 -0.97
N ALA A 110 -14.72 7.78 -0.80
CA ALA A 110 -13.34 8.24 -0.67
C ALA A 110 -13.07 8.86 0.71
N SER A 111 -12.14 8.28 1.43
CA SER A 111 -11.57 8.91 2.63
C SER A 111 -10.77 10.15 2.25
N LYS A 112 -10.91 11.24 3.00
CA LYS A 112 -10.10 12.46 2.83
C LYS A 112 -8.67 12.33 3.38
N PHE A 113 -8.23 11.12 3.71
CA PHE A 113 -6.80 10.88 3.94
C PHE A 113 -6.02 11.17 2.63
N PRO A 114 -4.98 12.02 2.65
CA PRO A 114 -4.42 12.64 1.44
C PRO A 114 -4.14 11.68 0.28
N SER A 115 -3.44 10.57 0.52
CA SER A 115 -3.10 9.62 -0.55
C SER A 115 -4.31 8.82 -1.05
N LEU A 116 -5.22 8.41 -0.15
CA LEU A 116 -6.41 7.64 -0.52
C LEU A 116 -7.39 8.49 -1.33
N HIS A 117 -7.54 9.75 -0.92
CA HIS A 117 -8.36 10.72 -1.62
C HIS A 117 -7.83 10.99 -3.03
N TYR A 118 -6.53 11.31 -3.13
CA TYR A 118 -5.86 11.57 -4.40
C TYR A 118 -6.04 10.42 -5.40
N ILE A 119 -5.78 9.18 -4.98
CA ILE A 119 -5.94 7.99 -5.83
C ILE A 119 -7.41 7.78 -6.22
N SER A 120 -8.36 8.05 -5.32
CA SER A 120 -9.78 7.92 -5.60
C SER A 120 -10.30 8.96 -6.59
N LEU A 121 -9.78 10.19 -6.55
CA LEU A 121 -10.09 11.21 -7.57
C LEU A 121 -9.58 10.78 -8.95
N ASN A 122 -8.38 10.21 -9.02
CA ASN A 122 -7.84 9.68 -10.27
C ASN A 122 -8.66 8.47 -10.77
N ALA A 123 -9.08 7.58 -9.88
CA ALA A 123 -9.97 6.47 -10.21
C ALA A 123 -11.29 6.97 -10.81
N ARG A 124 -11.86 8.04 -10.26
CA ARG A 124 -13.07 8.68 -10.77
C ARG A 124 -12.91 9.13 -12.23
N GLU A 125 -11.84 9.85 -12.53
CA GLU A 125 -11.56 10.32 -13.89
C GLU A 125 -11.30 9.16 -14.87
N ILE A 126 -10.61 8.12 -14.42
CA ILE A 126 -10.33 6.94 -15.24
C ILE A 126 -11.61 6.13 -15.47
N ALA A 127 -12.46 5.94 -14.46
CA ALA A 127 -13.74 5.28 -14.60
C ALA A 127 -14.61 5.94 -15.68
N LYS A 128 -14.68 7.28 -15.64
CA LYS A 128 -15.38 8.07 -16.66
C LYS A 128 -14.80 7.86 -18.07
N LYS A 129 -13.48 7.90 -18.22
CA LYS A 129 -12.80 7.65 -19.51
C LYS A 129 -13.04 6.24 -20.04
N ARG A 130 -13.25 5.28 -19.16
CA ARG A 130 -13.57 3.88 -19.49
C ARG A 130 -15.07 3.63 -19.73
N GLY A 131 -15.90 4.67 -19.63
CA GLY A 131 -17.33 4.59 -19.90
C GLY A 131 -18.18 4.04 -18.74
N LEU A 132 -17.63 3.95 -17.51
CA LEU A 132 -18.44 3.62 -16.35
C LEU A 132 -19.28 4.84 -15.94
N GLN A 133 -20.57 4.61 -15.73
CA GLN A 133 -21.48 5.63 -15.22
C GLN A 133 -21.31 5.80 -13.73
N GLU A 134 -20.87 6.97 -13.28
CA GLU A 134 -20.84 7.32 -11.85
C GLU A 134 -22.24 7.52 -11.33
N VAL A 135 -22.65 6.73 -10.34
CA VAL A 135 -23.98 6.83 -9.68
C VAL A 135 -23.89 7.46 -8.30
N ALA A 136 -22.72 7.48 -7.69
CA ALA A 136 -22.46 8.22 -6.44
C ALA A 136 -20.95 8.51 -6.26
N PHE A 137 -20.66 9.71 -5.77
CA PHE A 137 -19.33 10.08 -5.26
C PHE A 137 -19.48 10.62 -3.83
N LEU A 138 -18.92 9.92 -2.87
CA LEU A 138 -19.12 10.15 -1.44
C LEU A 138 -17.78 10.35 -0.77
N GLU A 139 -17.59 11.50 -0.15
CA GLU A 139 -16.38 11.81 0.60
C GLU A 139 -16.68 11.78 2.10
N TYR A 140 -15.70 11.36 2.90
CA TYR A 140 -15.79 11.35 4.34
C TYR A 140 -14.45 11.65 5.01
N GLU A 141 -14.50 12.19 6.23
CA GLU A 141 -13.31 12.53 6.98
C GLU A 141 -12.59 11.27 7.50
N PHE A 142 -11.26 11.29 7.45
CA PHE A 142 -10.46 10.21 8.05
C PHE A 142 -10.76 10.12 9.56
N GLY A 143 -10.98 8.90 10.04
CA GLY A 143 -11.39 8.66 11.43
C GLY A 143 -12.90 8.67 11.66
N THR A 144 -13.72 8.77 10.60
CA THR A 144 -15.17 8.55 10.67
C THR A 144 -15.50 7.25 11.37
N ARG A 145 -16.47 7.29 12.30
CA ARG A 145 -16.92 6.11 13.06
C ARG A 145 -18.29 5.59 12.61
N ASP A 146 -19.14 6.50 12.13
CA ASP A 146 -20.47 6.15 11.64
C ASP A 146 -20.50 6.18 10.11
N PHE A 147 -20.58 5.01 9.51
CA PHE A 147 -20.71 4.83 8.06
C PHE A 147 -22.17 4.61 7.61
N GLY A 148 -23.14 4.66 8.52
CA GLY A 148 -24.57 4.49 8.20
C GLY A 148 -25.08 5.39 7.07
N PRO A 149 -24.85 6.71 7.11
CA PRO A 149 -25.27 7.62 6.06
C PRO A 149 -24.63 7.29 4.69
N ILE A 150 -23.36 6.91 4.67
CA ILE A 150 -22.63 6.52 3.45
C ILE A 150 -23.20 5.22 2.89
N ALA A 151 -23.37 4.21 3.75
CA ALA A 151 -23.94 2.91 3.37
C ALA A 151 -25.34 3.05 2.76
N SER A 152 -26.20 3.90 3.36
CA SER A 152 -27.55 4.18 2.82
C SER A 152 -27.50 4.77 1.41
N ARG A 153 -26.64 5.77 1.19
CA ARG A 153 -26.49 6.38 -0.14
C ARG A 153 -25.91 5.42 -1.18
N ILE A 154 -25.01 4.53 -0.80
CA ILE A 154 -24.49 3.47 -1.69
C ILE A 154 -25.62 2.50 -2.04
N LYS A 155 -26.44 2.07 -1.07
CA LYS A 155 -27.58 1.20 -1.30
C LYS A 155 -28.59 1.83 -2.25
N ASP A 156 -28.93 3.10 -2.04
CA ASP A 156 -29.88 3.83 -2.89
C ASP A 156 -29.36 3.97 -4.33
N ALA A 157 -28.06 4.20 -4.50
CA ALA A 157 -27.40 4.26 -5.79
C ALA A 157 -27.24 2.88 -6.48
N ASN A 158 -27.20 1.81 -5.70
CA ASN A 158 -27.09 0.41 -6.14
C ASN A 158 -26.09 0.17 -7.29
N PRO A 159 -24.80 0.52 -7.12
CA PRO A 159 -23.80 0.40 -8.17
C PRO A 159 -23.49 -1.07 -8.52
N ASP A 160 -23.05 -1.31 -9.76
CA ASP A 160 -22.46 -2.60 -10.13
C ASP A 160 -21.10 -2.79 -9.46
N PHE A 161 -20.33 -1.69 -9.27
CA PHE A 161 -19.03 -1.70 -8.64
C PHE A 161 -18.90 -0.59 -7.59
N LEU A 162 -18.47 -0.96 -6.39
CA LEU A 162 -18.15 -0.04 -5.31
C LEU A 162 -16.61 0.08 -5.17
N TRP A 163 -16.10 1.28 -5.39
CA TRP A 163 -14.73 1.65 -5.06
C TRP A 163 -14.69 2.26 -3.65
N VAL A 164 -13.95 1.63 -2.73
CA VAL A 164 -13.72 2.15 -1.38
C VAL A 164 -12.26 2.61 -1.27
N GLY A 165 -12.06 3.89 -1.43
CA GLY A 165 -10.77 4.57 -1.27
C GLY A 165 -10.44 4.79 0.20
N ALA A 166 -10.18 3.71 0.92
CA ALA A 166 -9.97 3.69 2.35
C ALA A 166 -8.84 2.74 2.75
N GLY A 167 -8.38 2.88 3.98
CA GLY A 167 -7.35 2.03 4.56
C GLY A 167 -7.68 1.57 5.98
N GLY A 168 -6.94 0.60 6.48
CA GLY A 168 -7.08 0.10 7.84
C GLY A 168 -8.46 -0.49 8.13
N ILE A 169 -9.11 0.04 9.17
CA ILE A 169 -10.40 -0.48 9.68
C ILE A 169 -11.63 0.11 8.97
N ASP A 170 -11.50 1.24 8.26
CA ASP A 170 -12.63 1.91 7.61
C ASP A 170 -13.44 0.99 6.68
N PRO A 171 -12.81 0.14 5.82
CA PRO A 171 -13.53 -0.83 5.01
C PRO A 171 -14.40 -1.78 5.82
N VAL A 172 -13.91 -2.22 6.98
CA VAL A 172 -14.64 -3.13 7.88
C VAL A 172 -15.88 -2.44 8.47
N LEU A 173 -15.72 -1.20 8.93
CA LEU A 173 -16.83 -0.39 9.49
C LEU A 173 -17.88 -0.09 8.42
N MET A 174 -17.46 0.17 7.19
CA MET A 174 -18.36 0.41 6.06
C MET A 174 -19.17 -0.84 5.70
N LEU A 175 -18.53 -2.01 5.64
CA LEU A 175 -19.21 -3.28 5.40
C LEU A 175 -20.20 -3.62 6.51
N ASP A 176 -19.83 -3.40 7.77
CA ASP A 176 -20.72 -3.60 8.91
C ASP A 176 -21.95 -2.66 8.83
N ALA A 177 -21.76 -1.40 8.43
CA ALA A 177 -22.88 -0.48 8.20
C ALA A 177 -23.80 -0.95 7.05
N MET A 178 -23.25 -1.45 5.94
CA MET A 178 -24.03 -2.01 4.85
C MET A 178 -24.80 -3.27 5.28
N LYS A 179 -24.19 -4.14 6.07
CA LYS A 179 -24.85 -5.30 6.66
C LYS A 179 -26.09 -4.92 7.47
N ARG A 180 -25.99 -3.91 8.32
CA ARG A 180 -27.10 -3.44 9.18
C ARG A 180 -28.32 -3.00 8.39
N ILE A 181 -28.14 -2.59 7.12
CA ILE A 181 -29.23 -2.19 6.22
C ILE A 181 -29.56 -3.26 5.17
N ASN A 182 -29.05 -4.49 5.35
CA ASN A 182 -29.23 -5.62 4.42
C ASN A 182 -28.85 -5.24 2.96
N TYR A 183 -27.64 -4.73 2.80
CA TYR A 183 -27.10 -4.40 1.49
C TYR A 183 -25.70 -4.99 1.31
N GLN A 184 -25.47 -5.59 0.15
CA GLN A 184 -24.14 -6.06 -0.28
C GLN A 184 -23.88 -5.60 -1.71
N PRO A 185 -22.76 -4.91 -1.99
CA PRO A 185 -22.36 -4.56 -3.35
C PRO A 185 -22.14 -5.80 -4.21
N LYS A 186 -22.47 -5.72 -5.50
CA LYS A 186 -22.22 -6.80 -6.45
C LYS A 186 -20.73 -7.07 -6.63
N LEU A 187 -19.95 -6.01 -6.90
CA LEU A 187 -18.49 -6.03 -6.91
C LEU A 187 -17.99 -4.91 -6.00
N GLN A 188 -16.93 -5.18 -5.24
CA GLN A 188 -16.39 -4.19 -4.31
C GLN A 188 -14.86 -4.27 -4.24
N PHE A 189 -14.25 -3.11 -4.27
CA PHE A 189 -12.81 -2.95 -4.09
C PHE A 189 -12.54 -2.09 -2.86
N HIS A 190 -11.62 -2.54 -2.03
CA HIS A 190 -11.15 -1.83 -0.85
C HIS A 190 -9.64 -1.62 -0.98
N MET A 191 -9.19 -0.37 -1.01
CA MET A 191 -7.82 -0.05 -1.42
C MET A 191 -6.75 -0.71 -0.53
N PHE A 192 -6.77 -0.44 0.76
CA PHE A 192 -5.80 -0.99 1.73
C PHE A 192 -6.51 -1.44 3.03
N PRO A 193 -7.38 -2.45 2.97
CA PRO A 193 -8.12 -2.89 4.14
C PRO A 193 -7.22 -3.60 5.14
N ALA A 194 -7.58 -3.57 6.43
CA ALA A 194 -7.00 -4.44 7.43
C ALA A 194 -7.34 -5.91 7.10
N PRO A 195 -6.37 -6.74 6.69
CA PRO A 195 -6.68 -8.03 6.05
C PRO A 195 -7.37 -9.01 7.01
N GLY A 196 -6.91 -9.11 8.25
CA GLY A 196 -7.46 -10.05 9.23
C GLY A 196 -8.91 -9.75 9.62
N PRO A 197 -9.28 -8.52 9.99
CA PRO A 197 -10.67 -8.13 10.22
C PRO A 197 -11.57 -8.36 9.01
N MET A 198 -11.11 -8.02 7.79
CA MET A 198 -11.87 -8.28 6.56
C MET A 198 -12.21 -9.76 6.37
N MET A 199 -11.25 -10.66 6.58
CA MET A 199 -11.44 -12.11 6.43
C MET A 199 -12.52 -12.69 7.37
N LYS A 200 -12.83 -12.01 8.47
CA LYS A 200 -13.83 -12.45 9.46
C LYS A 200 -15.26 -12.03 9.12
N LEU A 201 -15.44 -11.16 8.12
CA LEU A 201 -16.75 -10.65 7.73
C LEU A 201 -17.29 -11.44 6.52
N PRO A 202 -18.48 -12.07 6.61
CA PRO A 202 -19.10 -12.71 5.45
C PRO A 202 -19.36 -11.73 4.31
N GLU A 203 -19.66 -10.49 4.61
CA GLU A 203 -19.95 -9.40 3.66
C GLU A 203 -18.73 -8.98 2.85
N SER A 204 -17.51 -9.34 3.27
CA SER A 204 -16.27 -9.11 2.53
C SER A 204 -15.99 -10.17 1.46
N ARG A 205 -16.80 -11.22 1.38
CA ARG A 205 -16.63 -12.27 0.37
C ARG A 205 -16.53 -11.65 -1.03
N ASN A 206 -15.57 -12.15 -1.79
CA ASN A 206 -15.25 -11.67 -3.14
C ASN A 206 -14.79 -10.20 -3.23
N SER A 207 -14.49 -9.54 -2.09
CA SER A 207 -13.89 -8.21 -2.11
C SER A 207 -12.51 -8.24 -2.77
N PHE A 208 -12.21 -7.19 -3.53
CA PHE A 208 -10.90 -6.98 -4.12
C PHE A 208 -10.07 -6.00 -3.28
N ALA A 209 -8.76 -6.14 -3.33
CA ALA A 209 -7.81 -5.21 -2.74
C ALA A 209 -6.50 -5.17 -3.55
N LEU A 210 -5.70 -4.13 -3.36
CA LEU A 210 -4.34 -4.07 -3.89
C LEU A 210 -3.38 -4.89 -3.02
N THR A 211 -2.39 -5.46 -3.69
CA THR A 211 -1.23 -6.08 -3.06
C THR A 211 -0.01 -6.02 -3.98
N ASN A 212 1.19 -6.25 -3.44
CA ASN A 212 2.41 -6.49 -4.20
C ASN A 212 3.09 -7.80 -3.78
N PHE A 213 2.62 -8.40 -2.69
CA PHE A 213 3.13 -9.65 -2.16
C PHE A 213 2.05 -10.36 -1.33
N GLU A 214 1.95 -11.67 -1.50
CA GLU A 214 1.13 -12.53 -0.63
C GLU A 214 1.95 -13.77 -0.20
N ALA A 215 1.58 -14.36 0.94
CA ALA A 215 2.29 -15.50 1.53
C ALA A 215 1.96 -16.84 0.85
N HIS A 216 1.88 -16.86 -0.49
CA HIS A 216 1.61 -18.05 -1.29
C HIS A 216 2.39 -18.00 -2.62
N ALA A 217 2.40 -19.12 -3.37
CA ALA A 217 2.99 -19.17 -4.71
C ALA A 217 2.26 -18.18 -5.68
N PRO A 218 2.96 -17.55 -6.62
CA PRO A 218 4.38 -17.72 -6.93
C PRO A 218 5.37 -16.96 -6.04
N TYR A 219 4.89 -16.09 -5.14
CA TYR A 219 5.73 -15.16 -4.34
C TYR A 219 6.69 -15.90 -3.40
N THR A 220 6.24 -16.99 -2.81
CA THR A 220 7.04 -17.83 -1.90
C THR A 220 7.97 -18.82 -2.62
N ASN A 221 8.00 -18.83 -3.95
CA ASN A 221 8.97 -19.64 -4.70
C ASN A 221 10.41 -19.13 -4.53
N ASN A 222 10.57 -17.86 -4.14
CA ASN A 222 11.86 -17.30 -3.77
C ASN A 222 12.22 -17.72 -2.33
N ALA A 223 13.38 -18.34 -2.13
CA ALA A 223 13.81 -18.85 -0.81
C ALA A 223 13.87 -17.75 0.28
N ARG A 224 14.31 -16.53 -0.07
CA ARG A 224 14.36 -15.39 0.87
C ARG A 224 12.97 -14.94 1.27
N ALA A 225 12.04 -14.90 0.33
CA ALA A 225 10.64 -14.57 0.60
C ALA A 225 9.97 -15.65 1.48
N ALA A 226 10.19 -16.93 1.20
CA ALA A 226 9.68 -18.04 2.01
C ALA A 226 10.23 -17.98 3.45
N ALA A 227 11.53 -17.71 3.61
CA ALA A 227 12.15 -17.54 4.92
C ALA A 227 11.57 -16.36 5.70
N PHE A 228 11.34 -15.22 5.02
CA PHE A 228 10.69 -14.05 5.62
C PHE A 228 9.26 -14.37 6.07
N VAL A 229 8.44 -15.00 5.23
CA VAL A 229 7.06 -15.40 5.57
C VAL A 229 7.04 -16.26 6.83
N LYS A 230 7.92 -17.26 6.90
CA LYS A 230 8.03 -18.15 8.07
C LYS A 230 8.43 -17.38 9.33
N ALA A 231 9.50 -16.60 9.25
CA ALA A 231 10.01 -15.83 10.39
C ALA A 231 9.02 -14.76 10.87
N PHE A 232 8.29 -14.12 9.95
CA PHE A 232 7.23 -13.18 10.28
C PHE A 232 6.10 -13.87 11.04
N ALA A 233 5.57 -14.98 10.52
CA ALA A 233 4.48 -15.71 11.15
C ALA A 233 4.81 -16.18 12.57
N GLU A 234 6.02 -16.72 12.77
CA GLU A 234 6.49 -17.15 14.09
C GLU A 234 6.56 -15.98 15.09
N ARG A 235 7.06 -14.83 14.67
CA ARG A 235 7.16 -13.62 15.51
C ARG A 235 5.80 -12.99 15.75
N ALA A 236 4.95 -12.93 14.74
CA ALA A 236 3.60 -12.38 14.84
C ALA A 236 2.73 -13.17 15.84
N VAL A 237 2.83 -14.50 15.83
CA VAL A 237 2.15 -15.36 16.84
C VAL A 237 2.69 -15.07 18.24
N LYS A 238 4.01 -14.99 18.43
CA LYS A 238 4.62 -14.67 19.73
C LYS A 238 4.22 -13.27 20.23
N ALA A 239 4.04 -12.32 19.33
CA ALA A 239 3.61 -10.96 19.62
C ALA A 239 2.07 -10.83 19.74
N ASN A 240 1.33 -11.92 19.58
CA ASN A 240 -0.13 -11.96 19.63
C ASN A 240 -0.78 -10.95 18.66
N LEU A 241 -0.25 -10.85 17.44
CA LEU A 241 -0.81 -9.97 16.42
C LEU A 241 -2.17 -10.51 15.94
N PRO A 242 -3.15 -9.63 15.68
CA PRO A 242 -4.49 -10.01 15.21
C PRO A 242 -4.49 -10.73 13.85
N TYR A 243 -3.48 -10.48 13.03
CA TYR A 243 -3.26 -11.12 11.73
C TYR A 243 -1.79 -11.57 11.63
N PRO A 244 -1.50 -12.86 11.84
CA PRO A 244 -0.13 -13.35 11.93
C PRO A 244 0.48 -13.74 10.57
N ALA A 245 -0.12 -13.34 9.46
CA ALA A 245 0.42 -13.56 8.12
C ALA A 245 1.03 -12.29 7.54
N VAL A 246 1.98 -12.46 6.63
CA VAL A 246 2.53 -11.34 5.86
C VAL A 246 1.44 -10.75 4.98
N ASP A 247 1.32 -9.43 5.03
CA ASP A 247 0.45 -8.63 4.18
C ASP A 247 1.26 -7.66 3.31
N LEU A 248 0.55 -6.87 2.49
CA LEU A 248 1.14 -5.80 1.70
C LEU A 248 2.08 -4.91 2.52
N GLN A 249 1.64 -4.43 3.68
CA GLN A 249 2.36 -3.43 4.46
C GLN A 249 3.64 -4.00 5.08
N SER A 250 3.58 -5.20 5.63
CA SER A 250 4.75 -5.90 6.18
C SER A 250 5.76 -6.27 5.09
N ALA A 251 5.29 -6.67 3.90
CA ALA A 251 6.16 -6.98 2.77
C ALA A 251 6.91 -5.76 2.25
N ILE A 252 6.23 -4.62 2.05
CA ILE A 252 6.89 -3.39 1.57
C ILE A 252 7.81 -2.78 2.64
N SER A 253 7.46 -2.91 3.92
CA SER A 253 8.34 -2.49 5.01
C SER A 253 9.63 -3.33 5.01
N TYR A 254 9.53 -4.64 4.85
CA TYR A 254 10.71 -5.50 4.71
C TYR A 254 11.53 -5.16 3.45
N ALA A 255 10.87 -4.89 2.33
CA ALA A 255 11.55 -4.45 1.11
C ALA A 255 12.32 -3.13 1.33
N CYS A 256 11.80 -2.22 2.16
CA CYS A 256 12.51 -0.99 2.52
C CYS A 256 13.85 -1.29 3.24
N TRP A 257 13.87 -2.29 4.12
CA TRP A 257 15.11 -2.77 4.74
C TRP A 257 16.05 -3.43 3.74
N GLN A 258 15.52 -4.16 2.76
CA GLN A 258 16.33 -4.74 1.68
C GLN A 258 16.99 -3.65 0.82
N VAL A 259 16.32 -2.51 0.64
CA VAL A 259 16.90 -1.35 -0.05
C VAL A 259 18.09 -0.79 0.73
N ILE A 260 17.96 -0.63 2.06
CA ILE A 260 19.05 -0.18 2.92
C ILE A 260 20.23 -1.16 2.87
N GLU A 261 19.96 -2.45 3.07
CA GLU A 261 20.97 -3.51 3.03
C GLU A 261 21.75 -3.49 1.71
N ALA A 262 21.05 -3.56 0.60
CA ALA A 262 21.64 -3.58 -0.74
C ALA A 262 22.47 -2.32 -1.02
N ALA A 263 21.96 -1.16 -0.61
CA ALA A 263 22.62 0.12 -0.85
C ALA A 263 23.90 0.27 -0.03
N VAL A 264 23.86 -0.10 1.25
CA VAL A 264 25.04 -0.03 2.14
C VAL A 264 26.12 -1.02 1.68
N GLU A 265 25.76 -2.25 1.34
CA GLU A 265 26.70 -3.25 0.86
C GLU A 265 27.24 -2.93 -0.54
N GLY A 266 26.38 -2.47 -1.43
CA GLY A 266 26.77 -2.13 -2.79
C GLY A 266 27.66 -0.90 -2.87
N ALA A 267 27.36 0.14 -2.10
CA ALA A 267 28.21 1.32 -1.97
C ALA A 267 29.45 1.08 -1.10
N ARG A 268 29.48 -0.01 -0.33
CA ARG A 268 30.50 -0.28 0.72
C ARG A 268 30.68 0.89 1.70
N SER A 269 29.59 1.57 2.01
CA SER A 269 29.57 2.81 2.78
C SER A 269 28.26 2.99 3.52
N ILE A 270 28.28 3.76 4.60
CA ILE A 270 27.10 4.32 5.27
C ILE A 270 26.96 5.83 5.01
N ASP A 271 27.77 6.38 4.10
CA ASP A 271 27.63 7.77 3.67
C ASP A 271 26.36 7.94 2.85
N ASP A 272 25.54 8.89 3.26
CA ASP A 272 24.20 9.13 2.67
C ASP A 272 24.24 9.38 1.16
N LYS A 273 25.25 10.14 0.67
CA LYS A 273 25.40 10.46 -0.77
C LYS A 273 25.88 9.24 -1.56
N ALA A 274 26.83 8.49 -1.02
CA ALA A 274 27.32 7.28 -1.67
C ALA A 274 26.22 6.23 -1.82
N ILE A 275 25.38 6.03 -0.79
CA ILE A 275 24.20 5.17 -0.81
C ILE A 275 23.21 5.63 -1.89
N ALA A 276 22.86 6.93 -1.91
CA ALA A 276 21.92 7.48 -2.87
C ALA A 276 22.43 7.37 -4.31
N GLN A 277 23.70 7.59 -4.55
CA GLN A 277 24.31 7.44 -5.89
C GLN A 277 24.27 5.99 -6.36
N TRP A 278 24.56 5.03 -5.46
CA TRP A 278 24.51 3.62 -5.79
C TRP A 278 23.08 3.18 -6.18
N LEU A 279 22.07 3.60 -5.41
CA LEU A 279 20.67 3.26 -5.70
C LEU A 279 20.19 3.81 -7.04
N ARG A 280 20.61 5.01 -7.46
CA ARG A 280 20.25 5.54 -8.78
C ARG A 280 20.85 4.76 -9.95
N ALA A 281 21.99 4.12 -9.73
CA ALA A 281 22.70 3.37 -10.76
C ALA A 281 22.34 1.88 -10.81
N ASN A 282 21.68 1.36 -9.77
CA ASN A 282 21.50 -0.09 -9.59
C ASN A 282 20.03 -0.47 -9.38
N THR A 283 19.75 -1.75 -9.59
CA THR A 283 18.46 -2.37 -9.29
C THR A 283 18.58 -3.17 -7.98
N VAL A 284 17.63 -3.02 -7.08
CA VAL A 284 17.53 -3.82 -5.86
C VAL A 284 16.48 -4.91 -6.08
N ASN A 285 16.87 -6.17 -5.98
CA ASN A 285 15.95 -7.31 -6.04
C ASN A 285 15.33 -7.57 -4.67
N ALA A 286 14.20 -6.92 -4.40
CA ALA A 286 13.43 -7.12 -3.17
C ALA A 286 12.45 -8.29 -3.29
N ILE A 287 11.86 -8.72 -2.16
CA ILE A 287 10.86 -9.81 -2.18
C ILE A 287 9.60 -9.46 -2.97
N ILE A 288 9.32 -8.18 -3.13
CA ILE A 288 8.16 -7.66 -3.88
C ILE A 288 8.45 -7.51 -5.38
N GLY A 289 9.68 -7.70 -5.81
CA GLY A 289 10.14 -7.55 -7.17
C GLY A 289 11.35 -6.61 -7.30
N PRO A 290 11.85 -6.40 -8.53
CA PRO A 290 12.97 -5.51 -8.78
C PRO A 290 12.56 -4.04 -8.58
N LEU A 291 13.34 -3.32 -7.78
CA LEU A 291 13.18 -1.90 -7.52
C LEU A 291 14.27 -1.12 -8.24
N ARG A 292 13.87 -0.23 -9.11
CA ARG A 292 14.76 0.70 -9.80
C ARG A 292 14.16 2.08 -9.78
N TRP A 293 14.97 3.07 -9.46
CA TRP A 293 14.51 4.45 -9.35
C TRP A 293 14.93 5.27 -10.56
N SER A 294 14.03 6.12 -11.02
CA SER A 294 14.25 6.96 -12.20
C SER A 294 13.65 8.35 -12.03
N GLY A 295 14.11 9.25 -12.86
CA GLY A 295 13.64 10.64 -12.87
C GLY A 295 14.06 11.46 -11.66
N PRO A 296 13.67 12.75 -11.62
CA PRO A 296 14.10 13.69 -10.59
C PRO A 296 13.55 13.38 -9.18
N ASN A 297 12.46 12.64 -9.12
CA ASN A 297 11.79 12.30 -7.86
C ASN A 297 12.08 10.86 -7.41
N ASN A 298 13.07 10.18 -8.00
CA ASN A 298 13.40 8.80 -7.70
C ASN A 298 12.16 7.88 -7.67
N TYR A 299 11.33 7.94 -8.71
CA TYR A 299 10.19 7.04 -8.83
C TYR A 299 10.64 5.61 -9.04
N VAL A 300 10.00 4.69 -8.33
CA VAL A 300 10.17 3.28 -8.61
C VAL A 300 9.61 3.01 -10.00
N SER A 301 10.41 2.49 -10.90
CA SER A 301 9.97 2.02 -12.21
C SER A 301 9.50 0.57 -12.10
N GLY A 302 8.42 0.26 -12.78
CA GLY A 302 7.82 -1.08 -12.82
C GLY A 302 6.34 -1.02 -12.44
N SER A 303 5.45 -1.06 -13.44
CA SER A 303 3.99 -1.16 -13.25
C SER A 303 3.56 -2.52 -12.71
N ASP A 304 4.43 -3.51 -12.78
CA ASP A 304 4.24 -4.90 -12.40
C ASP A 304 4.38 -5.17 -10.89
N LEU A 305 4.80 -4.18 -10.10
CA LEU A 305 4.92 -4.33 -8.64
C LEU A 305 3.58 -4.58 -7.95
N TYR A 306 2.48 -4.00 -8.46
CA TYR A 306 1.16 -4.15 -7.86
C TYR A 306 0.30 -5.19 -8.58
N LYS A 307 -0.55 -5.84 -7.80
CA LYS A 307 -1.49 -6.89 -8.20
C LYS A 307 -2.83 -6.62 -7.54
N VAL A 308 -3.87 -7.23 -8.07
CA VAL A 308 -5.19 -7.26 -7.45
C VAL A 308 -5.39 -8.63 -6.82
N LYS A 309 -5.72 -8.66 -5.55
CA LYS A 309 -6.14 -9.84 -4.82
C LYS A 309 -7.63 -9.83 -4.57
N GLN A 310 -8.21 -11.00 -4.37
CA GLN A 310 -9.61 -11.19 -4.03
C GLN A 310 -9.74 -12.09 -2.81
N LEU A 311 -10.69 -11.78 -1.94
CA LEU A 311 -10.99 -12.62 -0.79
C LEU A 311 -11.86 -13.81 -1.24
N GLN A 312 -11.27 -14.99 -1.34
CA GLN A 312 -11.91 -16.23 -1.77
C GLN A 312 -11.82 -17.29 -0.69
N ASP A 313 -12.96 -17.85 -0.31
CA ASP A 313 -13.03 -18.93 0.69
C ASP A 313 -12.29 -18.59 2.01
N GLY A 314 -12.39 -17.32 2.43
CA GLY A 314 -11.77 -16.82 3.64
C GLY A 314 -10.27 -16.52 3.52
N ASN A 315 -9.69 -16.57 2.32
CA ASN A 315 -8.28 -16.29 2.08
C ASN A 315 -8.08 -15.20 1.02
N TRP A 316 -7.08 -14.36 1.21
CA TRP A 316 -6.64 -13.43 0.19
C TRP A 316 -5.83 -14.16 -0.88
N VAL A 317 -6.27 -14.06 -2.13
CA VAL A 317 -5.66 -14.75 -3.28
C VAL A 317 -5.41 -13.74 -4.38
N VAL A 318 -4.19 -13.66 -4.92
CA VAL A 318 -3.89 -12.83 -6.09
C VAL A 318 -4.60 -13.41 -7.31
N VAL A 319 -5.36 -12.56 -8.00
CA VAL A 319 -6.18 -12.96 -9.16
C VAL A 319 -5.83 -12.18 -10.44
N TRP A 320 -5.09 -11.05 -10.31
CA TRP A 320 -4.76 -10.20 -11.45
C TRP A 320 -3.43 -9.45 -11.23
N PRO A 321 -2.59 -9.23 -12.28
CA PRO A 321 -2.72 -9.81 -13.62
C PRO A 321 -2.53 -11.34 -13.62
N ARG A 322 -2.94 -12.02 -14.69
CA ARG A 322 -3.02 -13.50 -14.74
C ARG A 322 -1.67 -14.18 -14.53
N GLU A 323 -0.59 -13.59 -15.04
CA GLU A 323 0.78 -14.11 -14.90
C GLU A 323 1.29 -14.04 -13.46
N SER A 324 0.69 -13.22 -12.63
CA SER A 324 1.03 -13.06 -11.20
C SER A 324 0.03 -13.75 -10.26
N ALA A 325 -1.05 -14.30 -10.82
CA ALA A 325 -2.11 -14.91 -10.03
C ALA A 325 -1.62 -16.17 -9.31
N ALA A 326 -2.24 -16.48 -8.18
CA ALA A 326 -2.01 -17.75 -7.51
C ALA A 326 -2.38 -18.93 -8.42
N PRO A 327 -1.68 -20.07 -8.33
CA PRO A 327 -1.99 -21.23 -9.15
C PRO A 327 -3.47 -21.62 -9.12
N GLY A 328 -4.12 -21.65 -10.29
CA GLY A 328 -5.54 -21.97 -10.41
C GLY A 328 -6.53 -20.89 -10.01
N ALA A 329 -6.07 -19.75 -9.52
CA ALA A 329 -6.94 -18.66 -9.12
C ALA A 329 -7.59 -17.97 -10.33
N GLN A 330 -8.86 -17.64 -10.18
CA GLN A 330 -9.65 -16.88 -11.16
C GLN A 330 -10.45 -15.80 -10.44
N ILE A 331 -10.77 -14.72 -11.16
CA ILE A 331 -11.68 -13.70 -10.66
C ILE A 331 -13.07 -14.31 -10.50
N ARG A 332 -13.65 -14.19 -9.30
CA ARG A 332 -15.02 -14.61 -9.02
C ARG A 332 -15.95 -13.41 -9.10
N GLY A 333 -17.14 -13.61 -9.65
CA GLY A 333 -18.22 -12.64 -9.61
C GLY A 333 -18.84 -12.49 -8.22
N ALA A 334 -19.88 -11.67 -8.14
CA ALA A 334 -20.68 -11.44 -6.94
C ALA A 334 -21.39 -12.71 -6.47
#